data_b85ba3b18f2539f7f9d7fdfd91af1006
#
_entry.id   b85ba3b18f2539f7f9d7fdfd91af1006
#
_cell.length_a   1.000
_cell.length_b   1.000
_cell.length_c   1.000
_cell.angle_alpha   90.00
_cell.angle_beta   90.00
_cell.angle_gamma   90.00
#
_symmetry.space_group_name_H-M   'P 1'
#
loop_
_entity.id
_entity.type
_entity.pdbx_description
1 polymer ?
#
loop_
_entity_poly.entity_id
_entity_poly.type
_entity_poly.pdbx_seq_one_letter_code
_entity_poly.pdbx_strand_id
1 'polypeptide(L)'
;MNIMMAAALAEGTTTIENAAKEPHIVDLANFLNSMGADIKGAGTDSIKIRGVKKLTGGTYCIIPDQIEAGTYMAAVAAAGGQLLLKNIIPKHMDCISAKLMEMGVAVEENDDTLLVRRSEPLQKANVKTLPYPGFPTDMQPQIAAVLSLAQGTSLVTEGVYGANRFKYVDELKRLGAHIQVDGKVAVIEGVDQLV
;
A
#
# COMPACT_ATOMS: atom_id res chain seq x y z
N MET A 1 2.36 10.74 11.12
CA MET A 1 2.16 10.04 12.41
C MET A 1 2.97 10.68 13.54
N ASN A 2 4.30 10.72 13.50
CA ASN A 2 5.14 11.20 14.61
C ASN A 2 4.80 12.63 15.08
N ILE A 3 4.62 13.57 14.12
CA ILE A 3 4.22 14.95 14.46
C ILE A 3 2.84 14.97 15.13
N MET A 4 1.89 14.16 14.67
CA MET A 4 0.55 14.07 15.26
C MET A 4 0.61 13.60 16.71
N MET A 5 1.38 12.56 17.00
CA MET A 5 1.58 12.05 18.38
C MET A 5 2.25 13.10 19.27
N ALA A 6 3.30 13.75 18.80
CA ALA A 6 4.00 14.79 19.55
C ALA A 6 3.10 16.01 19.83
N ALA A 7 2.31 16.44 18.83
CA ALA A 7 1.43 17.60 18.93
C ALA A 7 0.21 17.37 19.83
N ALA A 8 -0.20 16.10 20.05
CA ALA A 8 -1.37 15.78 20.86
C ALA A 8 -1.27 16.29 22.32
N LEU A 9 -0.05 16.40 22.85
CA LEU A 9 0.22 16.90 24.21
C LEU A 9 1.00 18.22 24.23
N ALA A 10 1.30 18.82 23.06
CA ALA A 10 1.99 20.12 22.98
C ALA A 10 1.03 21.26 23.33
N GLU A 11 1.54 22.32 23.96
CA GLU A 11 0.72 23.53 24.21
C GLU A 11 0.33 24.23 22.93
N GLY A 12 -0.92 24.68 22.85
CA GLY A 12 -1.43 25.45 21.72
C GLY A 12 -2.02 24.58 20.59
N THR A 13 -1.89 25.05 19.38
CA THR A 13 -2.45 24.40 18.18
C THR A 13 -1.36 24.18 17.13
N THR A 14 -1.24 22.96 16.66
CA THR A 14 -0.36 22.56 15.55
C THR A 14 -1.20 22.30 14.31
N THR A 15 -0.81 22.85 13.18
CA THR A 15 -1.40 22.53 11.87
C THR A 15 -0.36 21.82 11.01
N ILE A 16 -0.72 20.68 10.47
CA ILE A 16 0.10 19.93 9.50
C ILE A 16 -0.53 20.15 8.13
N GLU A 17 0.17 20.85 7.24
CA GLU A 17 -0.25 21.06 5.87
C GLU A 17 0.43 20.07 4.92
N ASN A 18 -0.18 19.80 3.79
CA ASN A 18 0.25 18.75 2.85
C ASN A 18 0.42 17.40 3.56
N ALA A 19 -0.55 17.08 4.42
CA ALA A 19 -0.53 15.89 5.26
C ALA A 19 -0.76 14.62 4.43
N ALA A 20 -0.13 13.53 4.88
CA ALA A 20 -0.40 12.19 4.37
C ALA A 20 -1.86 11.79 4.68
N LYS A 21 -2.52 11.09 3.71
CA LYS A 21 -3.95 10.77 3.76
C LYS A 21 -4.23 9.27 3.92
N GLU A 22 -3.18 8.48 4.07
CA GLU A 22 -3.25 7.03 4.16
C GLU A 22 -4.19 6.60 5.31
N PRO A 23 -4.92 5.47 5.15
CA PRO A 23 -5.88 5.00 6.15
C PRO A 23 -5.32 4.91 7.57
N HIS A 24 -4.07 4.49 7.74
CA HIS A 24 -3.43 4.39 9.05
C HIS A 24 -3.19 5.77 9.72
N ILE A 25 -3.17 6.88 8.95
CA ILE A 25 -3.11 8.23 9.50
C ILE A 25 -4.46 8.59 10.14
N VAL A 26 -5.55 8.24 9.46
CA VAL A 26 -6.92 8.44 9.98
C VAL A 26 -7.15 7.57 11.20
N ASP A 27 -6.71 6.31 11.15
CA ASP A 27 -6.83 5.37 12.26
C ASP A 27 -6.08 5.86 13.51
N LEU A 28 -4.84 6.34 13.36
CA LEU A 28 -4.08 6.94 14.45
C LEU A 28 -4.81 8.17 15.04
N ALA A 29 -5.37 9.03 14.21
CA ALA A 29 -6.13 10.20 14.70
C ALA A 29 -7.36 9.76 15.50
N ASN A 30 -8.10 8.75 15.01
CA ASN A 30 -9.25 8.18 15.71
C ASN A 30 -8.82 7.55 17.04
N PHE A 31 -7.72 6.80 17.06
CA PHE A 31 -7.19 6.23 18.28
C PHE A 31 -6.82 7.31 19.31
N LEU A 32 -6.06 8.33 18.92
CA LEU A 32 -5.69 9.43 19.81
C LEU A 32 -6.93 10.19 20.30
N ASN A 33 -7.90 10.45 19.43
CA ASN A 33 -9.16 11.10 19.80
C ASN A 33 -9.98 10.25 20.79
N SER A 34 -9.98 8.92 20.66
CA SER A 34 -10.63 8.03 21.63
C SER A 34 -10.02 8.12 23.03
N MET A 35 -8.76 8.55 23.12
CA MET A 35 -8.05 8.80 24.38
C MET A 35 -8.16 10.26 24.88
N GLY A 36 -8.92 11.10 24.17
CA GLY A 36 -9.19 12.49 24.57
C GLY A 36 -8.32 13.54 23.86
N ALA A 37 -7.61 13.20 22.77
CA ALA A 37 -6.97 14.20 21.92
C ALA A 37 -8.02 15.02 21.13
N ASP A 38 -7.61 16.19 20.62
CA ASP A 38 -8.45 17.03 19.73
C ASP A 38 -7.75 17.17 18.36
N ILE A 39 -7.98 16.18 17.51
CA ILE A 39 -7.39 16.07 16.16
C ILE A 39 -8.51 16.10 15.14
N LYS A 40 -8.41 17.00 14.16
CA LYS A 40 -9.37 17.18 13.06
C LYS A 40 -8.68 17.21 11.71
N GLY A 41 -9.38 16.78 10.66
CA GLY A 41 -8.88 16.84 9.28
C GLY A 41 -7.99 15.66 8.87
N ALA A 42 -7.85 14.61 9.68
CA ALA A 42 -7.15 13.40 9.24
C ALA A 42 -7.81 12.80 7.98
N GLY A 43 -7.02 12.39 7.00
CA GLY A 43 -7.49 11.97 5.68
C GLY A 43 -7.64 13.12 4.66
N THR A 44 -7.37 14.37 5.07
CA THR A 44 -7.32 15.54 4.19
C THR A 44 -5.91 16.11 4.09
N ASP A 45 -5.70 17.15 3.27
CA ASP A 45 -4.41 17.81 3.13
C ASP A 45 -3.97 18.58 4.38
N SER A 46 -4.90 18.89 5.28
CA SER A 46 -4.60 19.69 6.48
C SER A 46 -5.14 19.01 7.73
N ILE A 47 -4.25 18.74 8.68
CA ILE A 47 -4.59 18.15 9.99
C ILE A 47 -4.34 19.21 11.06
N LYS A 48 -5.38 19.53 11.82
CA LYS A 48 -5.31 20.46 12.93
C LYS A 48 -5.37 19.72 14.26
N ILE A 49 -4.41 19.98 15.14
CA ILE A 49 -4.25 19.33 16.42
C ILE A 49 -4.22 20.39 17.50
N ARG A 50 -5.18 20.36 18.41
CA ARG A 50 -5.15 21.17 19.63
C ARG A 50 -4.61 20.32 20.76
N GLY A 51 -3.47 20.71 21.32
CA GLY A 51 -2.85 19.97 22.40
C GLY A 51 -3.71 19.91 23.66
N VAL A 52 -3.70 18.76 24.31
CA VAL A 52 -4.45 18.52 25.55
C VAL A 52 -3.48 18.22 26.69
N LYS A 53 -3.92 18.46 27.94
CA LYS A 53 -3.05 18.29 29.12
C LYS A 53 -2.71 16.82 29.39
N LYS A 54 -3.58 15.89 29.03
CA LYS A 54 -3.38 14.44 29.23
C LYS A 54 -4.25 13.65 28.27
N LEU A 55 -3.80 12.45 27.96
CA LEU A 55 -4.59 11.41 27.31
C LEU A 55 -5.00 10.36 28.34
N THR A 56 -6.14 9.73 28.12
CA THR A 56 -6.64 8.61 28.96
C THR A 56 -6.34 7.30 28.24
N GLY A 57 -6.27 6.20 29.00
CA GLY A 57 -6.23 4.86 28.37
C GLY A 57 -7.59 4.46 27.81
N GLY A 58 -7.58 3.46 26.93
CA GLY A 58 -8.80 2.93 26.31
C GLY A 58 -8.54 1.63 25.57
N THR A 59 -9.63 0.99 25.12
CA THR A 59 -9.59 -0.14 24.19
C THR A 59 -9.90 0.37 22.80
N TYR A 60 -9.10 -0.02 21.82
CA TYR A 60 -9.26 0.38 20.43
C TYR A 60 -8.95 -0.80 19.52
N CYS A 61 -9.73 -0.96 18.47
CA CYS A 61 -9.49 -1.95 17.43
C CYS A 61 -8.85 -1.24 16.24
N ILE A 62 -7.60 -1.58 15.92
CA ILE A 62 -6.90 -1.03 14.75
C ILE A 62 -7.50 -1.57 13.47
N ILE A 63 -7.39 -0.81 12.39
CA ILE A 63 -7.81 -1.25 11.06
C ILE A 63 -6.90 -2.36 10.52
N PRO A 64 -7.41 -3.23 9.63
CA PRO A 64 -6.59 -4.20 8.92
C PRO A 64 -5.49 -3.54 8.10
N ASP A 65 -4.32 -4.20 8.01
CA ASP A 65 -3.20 -3.72 7.22
C ASP A 65 -3.43 -3.99 5.72
N GLN A 66 -3.56 -2.92 4.94
CA GLN A 66 -3.72 -3.00 3.48
C GLN A 66 -2.49 -3.58 2.77
N ILE A 67 -1.30 -3.42 3.34
CA ILE A 67 -0.07 -3.93 2.73
C ILE A 67 0.04 -5.44 2.95
N GLU A 68 -0.35 -5.92 4.14
CA GLU A 68 -0.46 -7.36 4.41
C GLU A 68 -1.48 -8.00 3.45
N ALA A 69 -2.69 -7.45 3.37
CA ALA A 69 -3.72 -7.95 2.46
C ALA A 69 -3.25 -7.94 1.00
N GLY A 70 -2.66 -6.83 0.53
CA GLY A 70 -2.10 -6.71 -0.81
C GLY A 70 -0.97 -7.70 -1.10
N THR A 71 -0.17 -8.02 -0.10
CA THR A 71 0.91 -9.03 -0.23
C THR A 71 0.33 -10.42 -0.47
N TYR A 72 -0.74 -10.80 0.23
CA TYR A 72 -1.43 -12.07 -0.05
C TYR A 72 -2.11 -12.07 -1.42
N MET A 73 -2.68 -10.95 -1.86
CA MET A 73 -3.21 -10.82 -3.23
C MET A 73 -2.10 -11.01 -4.27
N ALA A 74 -0.94 -10.39 -4.06
CA ALA A 74 0.24 -10.55 -4.91
C ALA A 74 0.75 -12.00 -4.93
N ALA A 75 0.71 -12.70 -3.79
CA ALA A 75 1.09 -14.12 -3.72
C ALA A 75 0.18 -15.00 -4.59
N VAL A 76 -1.15 -14.77 -4.56
CA VAL A 76 -2.09 -15.47 -5.46
C VAL A 76 -1.80 -15.11 -6.92
N ALA A 77 -1.54 -13.83 -7.22
CA ALA A 77 -1.19 -13.40 -8.55
C ALA A 77 0.09 -14.08 -9.06
N ALA A 78 1.11 -14.24 -8.23
CA ALA A 78 2.37 -14.89 -8.63
C ALA A 78 2.25 -16.42 -8.73
N ALA A 79 1.64 -17.06 -7.73
CA ALA A 79 1.61 -18.54 -7.63
C ALA A 79 0.40 -19.19 -8.34
N GLY A 80 -0.65 -18.43 -8.66
CA GLY A 80 -1.92 -18.97 -9.13
C GLY A 80 -2.80 -19.49 -7.99
N GLY A 81 -3.97 -20.03 -8.37
CA GLY A 81 -4.96 -20.54 -7.43
C GLY A 81 -5.92 -19.47 -6.92
N GLN A 82 -6.45 -19.66 -5.70
CA GLN A 82 -7.43 -18.75 -5.12
C GLN A 82 -7.24 -18.58 -3.61
N LEU A 83 -7.63 -17.42 -3.10
CA LEU A 83 -7.59 -17.09 -1.68
C LEU A 83 -8.76 -16.14 -1.33
N LEU A 84 -9.44 -16.44 -0.24
CA LEU A 84 -10.42 -15.57 0.39
C LEU A 84 -9.77 -14.83 1.56
N LEU A 85 -9.57 -13.52 1.40
CA LEU A 85 -9.16 -12.61 2.48
C LEU A 85 -10.39 -12.18 3.26
N LYS A 86 -10.31 -12.18 4.59
CA LYS A 86 -11.40 -11.80 5.52
C LYS A 86 -10.95 -10.73 6.48
N ASN A 87 -11.91 -10.01 7.05
CA ASN A 87 -11.67 -8.93 8.00
C ASN A 87 -10.75 -7.86 7.42
N ILE A 88 -11.02 -7.42 6.21
CA ILE A 88 -10.32 -6.37 5.51
C ILE A 88 -11.26 -5.21 5.20
N ILE A 89 -10.72 -4.11 4.75
CA ILE A 89 -11.50 -2.98 4.21
C ILE A 89 -11.25 -2.92 2.71
N PRO A 90 -12.13 -3.48 1.86
CA PRO A 90 -11.90 -3.58 0.41
C PRO A 90 -11.56 -2.23 -0.22
N LYS A 91 -12.20 -1.16 0.19
CA LYS A 91 -11.94 0.20 -0.30
C LYS A 91 -10.48 0.67 -0.11
N HIS A 92 -9.76 0.12 0.86
CA HIS A 92 -8.34 0.42 1.03
C HIS A 92 -7.47 -0.30 -0.02
N MET A 93 -8.04 -1.31 -0.69
CA MET A 93 -7.37 -2.15 -1.68
C MET A 93 -7.61 -1.71 -3.12
N ASP A 94 -8.48 -0.71 -3.38
CA ASP A 94 -8.95 -0.31 -4.72
C ASP A 94 -7.83 -0.22 -5.76
N CYS A 95 -6.74 0.47 -5.45
CA CYS A 95 -5.63 0.65 -6.40
C CYS A 95 -4.83 -0.62 -6.65
N ILE A 96 -4.73 -1.51 -5.65
CA ILE A 96 -4.05 -2.81 -5.76
C ILE A 96 -4.93 -3.76 -6.57
N SER A 97 -6.21 -3.87 -6.21
CA SER A 97 -7.22 -4.67 -6.92
C SER A 97 -7.29 -4.28 -8.39
N ALA A 98 -7.36 -2.97 -8.69
CA ALA A 98 -7.41 -2.47 -10.06
C ALA A 98 -6.17 -2.89 -10.88
N LYS A 99 -4.97 -2.84 -10.31
CA LYS A 99 -3.74 -3.26 -10.99
C LYS A 99 -3.67 -4.77 -11.21
N LEU A 100 -4.08 -5.56 -10.25
CA LEU A 100 -4.14 -7.01 -10.39
C LEU A 100 -5.19 -7.43 -11.43
N MET A 101 -6.35 -6.78 -11.46
CA MET A 101 -7.37 -7.01 -12.51
C MET A 101 -6.86 -6.63 -13.90
N GLU A 102 -6.10 -5.52 -14.05
CA GLU A 102 -5.44 -5.14 -15.30
C GLU A 102 -4.48 -6.25 -15.79
N MET A 103 -3.87 -6.99 -14.85
CA MET A 103 -2.97 -8.11 -15.13
C MET A 103 -3.70 -9.44 -15.37
N GLY A 104 -5.04 -9.48 -15.33
CA GLY A 104 -5.85 -10.67 -15.57
C GLY A 104 -6.18 -11.49 -14.31
N VAL A 105 -5.94 -10.96 -13.11
CA VAL A 105 -6.35 -11.58 -11.86
C VAL A 105 -7.80 -11.21 -11.57
N ALA A 106 -8.64 -12.19 -11.24
CA ALA A 106 -10.01 -11.95 -10.81
C ALA A 106 -10.03 -11.55 -9.34
N VAL A 107 -10.71 -10.43 -9.02
CA VAL A 107 -10.91 -9.91 -7.67
C VAL A 107 -12.40 -9.65 -7.47
N GLU A 108 -13.01 -10.32 -6.51
CA GLU A 108 -14.41 -10.16 -6.15
C GLU A 108 -14.53 -9.60 -4.74
N GLU A 109 -15.19 -8.45 -4.61
CA GLU A 109 -15.38 -7.74 -3.34
C GLU A 109 -16.73 -8.08 -2.71
N ASN A 110 -16.72 -8.27 -1.40
CA ASN A 110 -17.90 -8.26 -0.54
C ASN A 110 -17.60 -7.36 0.67
N ASP A 111 -18.53 -7.22 1.61
CA ASP A 111 -18.49 -6.23 2.70
C ASP A 111 -17.13 -6.07 3.39
N ASP A 112 -16.56 -7.18 3.88
CA ASP A 112 -15.28 -7.22 4.59
C ASP A 112 -14.32 -8.28 4.04
N THR A 113 -14.58 -8.75 2.80
CA THR A 113 -13.81 -9.83 2.18
C THR A 113 -13.43 -9.52 0.74
N LEU A 114 -12.31 -10.11 0.30
CA LEU A 114 -11.89 -10.16 -1.10
C LEU A 114 -11.58 -11.62 -1.48
N LEU A 115 -12.20 -12.10 -2.53
CA LEU A 115 -11.83 -13.35 -3.18
C LEU A 115 -10.93 -13.04 -4.38
N VAL A 116 -9.69 -13.53 -4.31
CA VAL A 116 -8.68 -13.33 -5.36
C VAL A 116 -8.42 -14.65 -6.06
N ARG A 117 -8.43 -14.66 -7.40
CA ARG A 117 -8.18 -15.87 -8.20
C ARG A 117 -7.31 -15.55 -9.41
N ARG A 118 -6.34 -16.42 -9.68
CA ARG A 118 -5.60 -16.43 -10.94
C ARG A 118 -5.59 -17.82 -11.56
N SER A 119 -6.16 -17.95 -12.73
CA SER A 119 -6.17 -19.19 -13.55
C SER A 119 -5.42 -19.03 -14.87
N GLU A 120 -5.26 -17.79 -15.34
CA GLU A 120 -4.67 -17.47 -16.64
C GLU A 120 -3.26 -16.87 -16.48
N PRO A 121 -2.43 -16.89 -17.54
CA PRO A 121 -1.15 -16.18 -17.53
C PRO A 121 -1.32 -14.68 -17.27
N LEU A 122 -0.41 -14.12 -16.48
CA LEU A 122 -0.41 -12.69 -16.17
C LEU A 122 -0.07 -11.85 -17.39
N GLN A 123 -0.79 -10.75 -17.55
CA GLN A 123 -0.50 -9.73 -18.56
C GLN A 123 0.35 -8.60 -17.95
N LYS A 124 1.18 -7.98 -18.81
CA LYS A 124 1.94 -6.80 -18.43
C LYS A 124 1.04 -5.67 -17.94
N ALA A 125 1.55 -4.88 -17.01
CA ALA A 125 0.92 -3.64 -16.57
C ALA A 125 1.96 -2.59 -16.20
N ASN A 126 1.60 -1.32 -16.29
CA ASN A 126 2.45 -0.23 -15.82
C ASN A 126 1.95 0.26 -14.47
N VAL A 127 2.88 0.36 -13.51
CA VAL A 127 2.58 0.80 -12.15
C VAL A 127 3.37 2.05 -11.82
N LYS A 128 2.69 3.05 -11.25
CA LYS A 128 3.32 4.24 -10.69
C LYS A 128 2.92 4.35 -9.23
N THR A 129 3.91 4.34 -8.34
CA THR A 129 3.64 4.58 -6.92
C THR A 129 3.32 6.05 -6.69
N LEU A 130 2.32 6.31 -5.87
CA LEU A 130 1.84 7.65 -5.53
C LEU A 130 1.32 7.65 -4.08
N PRO A 131 1.30 8.81 -3.41
CA PRO A 131 0.57 8.94 -2.14
C PRO A 131 -0.88 8.49 -2.29
N TYR A 132 -1.45 8.01 -1.18
CA TYR A 132 -2.85 7.56 -1.12
C TYR A 132 -3.83 8.63 -1.70
N PRO A 133 -4.81 8.24 -2.54
CA PRO A 133 -5.25 6.87 -2.85
C PRO A 133 -4.54 6.20 -4.05
N GLY A 134 -3.35 6.65 -4.43
CA GLY A 134 -2.57 6.01 -5.48
C GLY A 134 -1.96 4.67 -5.04
N PHE A 135 -1.25 4.00 -5.96
CA PHE A 135 -0.61 2.72 -5.68
C PHE A 135 0.50 2.88 -4.62
N PRO A 136 0.41 2.17 -3.48
CA PRO A 136 1.33 2.39 -2.36
C PRO A 136 2.75 1.93 -2.69
N THR A 137 3.72 2.78 -2.36
CA THR A 137 5.14 2.45 -2.55
C THR A 137 5.57 1.20 -1.76
N ASP A 138 4.89 0.87 -0.65
CA ASP A 138 5.17 -0.31 0.15
C ASP A 138 4.74 -1.62 -0.55
N MET A 139 3.90 -1.53 -1.58
CA MET A 139 3.56 -2.65 -2.47
C MET A 139 4.47 -2.74 -3.71
N GLN A 140 5.43 -1.84 -3.88
CA GLN A 140 6.30 -1.83 -5.05
C GLN A 140 7.12 -3.13 -5.20
N PRO A 141 7.76 -3.68 -4.15
CA PRO A 141 8.50 -4.94 -4.29
C PRO A 141 7.61 -6.12 -4.68
N GLN A 142 6.42 -6.23 -4.07
CA GLN A 142 5.47 -7.31 -4.34
C GLN A 142 4.97 -7.26 -5.78
N ILE A 143 4.56 -6.08 -6.24
CA ILE A 143 4.08 -5.95 -7.62
C ILE A 143 5.21 -6.15 -8.65
N ALA A 144 6.45 -5.75 -8.34
CA ALA A 144 7.59 -6.00 -9.21
C ALA A 144 7.88 -7.52 -9.36
N ALA A 145 7.75 -8.29 -8.28
CA ALA A 145 7.86 -9.75 -8.32
C ALA A 145 6.76 -10.37 -9.19
N VAL A 146 5.50 -9.91 -9.05
CA VAL A 146 4.37 -10.36 -9.90
C VAL A 146 4.60 -10.00 -11.37
N LEU A 147 5.02 -8.76 -11.66
CA LEU A 147 5.31 -8.31 -13.03
C LEU A 147 6.47 -9.05 -13.68
N SER A 148 7.41 -9.57 -12.88
CA SER A 148 8.50 -10.42 -13.40
C SER A 148 8.00 -11.75 -13.96
N LEU A 149 6.75 -12.15 -13.66
CA LEU A 149 6.10 -13.35 -14.18
C LEU A 149 5.02 -13.01 -15.24
N ALA A 150 4.84 -11.74 -15.58
CA ALA A 150 3.81 -11.28 -16.51
C ALA A 150 4.32 -11.30 -17.95
N GLN A 151 3.48 -11.69 -18.90
CA GLN A 151 3.84 -11.71 -20.32
C GLN A 151 4.09 -10.30 -20.85
N GLY A 152 5.28 -10.07 -21.40
CA GLY A 152 5.68 -8.81 -22.02
C GLY A 152 6.51 -7.91 -21.09
N THR A 153 6.58 -6.62 -21.43
CA THR A 153 7.41 -5.63 -20.70
C THR A 153 6.53 -4.68 -19.90
N SER A 154 6.82 -4.54 -18.62
CA SER A 154 6.13 -3.67 -17.68
C SER A 154 7.05 -2.55 -17.19
N LEU A 155 6.47 -1.44 -16.78
CA LEU A 155 7.18 -0.31 -16.17
C LEU A 155 6.71 -0.10 -14.74
N VAL A 156 7.66 0.02 -13.80
CA VAL A 156 7.39 0.46 -12.44
C VAL A 156 8.08 1.79 -12.21
N THR A 157 7.29 2.83 -11.97
CA THR A 157 7.80 4.19 -11.70
C THR A 157 7.62 4.51 -10.23
N GLU A 158 8.71 4.82 -9.55
CA GLU A 158 8.68 5.25 -8.14
C GLU A 158 8.40 6.76 -8.04
N GLY A 159 7.25 7.11 -7.51
CA GLY A 159 6.80 8.50 -7.39
C GLY A 159 6.93 9.11 -6.00
N VAL A 160 7.31 8.32 -4.98
CA VAL A 160 7.34 8.76 -3.57
C VAL A 160 8.77 8.93 -3.06
N TYR A 161 9.60 7.86 -3.09
CA TYR A 161 10.94 7.85 -2.48
C TYR A 161 12.10 7.90 -3.49
N GLY A 162 11.81 7.89 -4.77
CA GLY A 162 12.83 7.95 -5.83
C GLY A 162 13.67 6.67 -5.96
N ALA A 163 14.85 6.80 -6.59
CA ALA A 163 15.68 5.66 -7.03
C ALA A 163 16.11 4.68 -5.92
N ASN A 164 16.21 5.13 -4.68
CA ASN A 164 16.67 4.28 -3.56
C ASN A 164 15.71 3.15 -3.18
N ARG A 165 14.48 3.14 -3.72
CA ARG A 165 13.46 2.13 -3.41
C ARG A 165 13.66 0.80 -4.15
N PHE A 166 14.55 0.72 -5.14
CA PHE A 166 14.77 -0.46 -5.98
C PHE A 166 15.83 -1.45 -5.49
N LYS A 167 16.29 -1.36 -4.25
CA LYS A 167 17.36 -2.27 -3.71
C LYS A 167 16.99 -3.75 -3.77
N TYR A 168 15.71 -4.10 -3.68
CA TYR A 168 15.23 -5.48 -3.78
C TYR A 168 15.41 -6.08 -5.20
N VAL A 169 15.61 -5.24 -6.23
CA VAL A 169 15.77 -5.70 -7.61
C VAL A 169 16.97 -6.62 -7.77
N ASP A 170 18.05 -6.36 -7.04
CA ASP A 170 19.24 -7.23 -7.10
C ASP A 170 18.93 -8.65 -6.61
N GLU A 171 18.03 -8.78 -5.62
CA GLU A 171 17.61 -10.10 -5.12
C GLU A 171 16.65 -10.78 -6.13
N LEU A 172 15.73 -10.04 -6.76
CA LEU A 172 14.89 -10.61 -7.82
C LEU A 172 15.72 -11.06 -9.03
N LYS A 173 16.78 -10.33 -9.39
CA LYS A 173 17.70 -10.76 -10.45
C LYS A 173 18.43 -12.06 -10.12
N ARG A 174 18.78 -12.29 -8.85
CA ARG A 174 19.36 -13.57 -8.40
C ARG A 174 18.40 -14.74 -8.57
N LEU A 175 17.09 -14.46 -8.50
CA LEU A 175 16.03 -15.43 -8.78
C LEU A 175 15.70 -15.55 -10.27
N GLY A 176 16.45 -14.89 -11.15
CA GLY A 176 16.28 -14.97 -12.60
C GLY A 176 15.40 -13.88 -13.21
N ALA A 177 14.95 -12.87 -12.46
CA ALA A 177 14.14 -11.78 -13.02
C ALA A 177 14.96 -10.90 -13.98
N HIS A 178 14.35 -10.49 -15.10
CA HIS A 178 14.90 -9.53 -16.04
C HIS A 178 14.41 -8.12 -15.74
N ILE A 179 15.17 -7.38 -14.92
CA ILE A 179 14.81 -6.03 -14.49
C ILE A 179 15.98 -5.07 -14.75
N GLN A 180 15.69 -3.95 -15.38
CA GLN A 180 16.64 -2.84 -15.54
C GLN A 180 16.10 -1.62 -14.83
N VAL A 181 16.94 -0.97 -14.02
CA VAL A 181 16.56 0.25 -13.26
C VAL A 181 17.33 1.42 -13.83
N ASP A 182 16.60 2.47 -14.18
CA ASP A 182 17.14 3.77 -14.56
C ASP A 182 16.45 4.87 -13.74
N GLY A 183 17.18 5.48 -12.83
CA GLY A 183 16.68 6.50 -11.93
C GLY A 183 15.45 6.02 -11.12
N LYS A 184 14.29 6.56 -11.47
CA LYS A 184 13.01 6.26 -10.80
C LYS A 184 12.16 5.20 -11.52
N VAL A 185 12.68 4.59 -12.57
CA VAL A 185 11.93 3.65 -13.40
C VAL A 185 12.63 2.30 -13.40
N ALA A 186 11.87 1.24 -13.14
CA ALA A 186 12.28 -0.14 -13.42
C ALA A 186 11.53 -0.64 -14.66
N VAL A 187 12.27 -1.15 -15.63
CA VAL A 187 11.77 -1.89 -16.80
C VAL A 187 11.85 -3.37 -16.45
N ILE A 188 10.73 -4.06 -16.48
CA ILE A 188 10.60 -5.46 -16.08
C ILE A 188 10.13 -6.26 -17.30
N GLU A 189 10.95 -7.17 -17.75
CA GLU A 189 10.61 -8.14 -18.79
C GLU A 189 10.21 -9.46 -18.14
N GLY A 190 9.04 -9.96 -18.45
CA GLY A 190 8.52 -11.18 -17.85
C GLY A 190 9.33 -12.41 -18.20
N VAL A 191 9.47 -13.32 -17.24
CA VAL A 191 10.08 -14.65 -17.38
C VAL A 191 9.08 -15.74 -17.01
N ASP A 192 9.31 -16.95 -17.48
CA ASP A 192 8.41 -18.08 -17.23
C ASP A 192 8.36 -18.48 -15.75
N GLN A 193 9.49 -18.35 -15.05
CA GLN A 193 9.61 -18.67 -13.60
C GLN A 193 10.79 -17.91 -12.97
N LEU A 194 10.68 -17.72 -11.65
CA LEU A 194 11.77 -17.31 -10.78
C LEU A 194 12.28 -18.54 -10.02
N VAL A 195 13.61 -18.65 -9.85
CA VAL A 195 14.26 -19.85 -9.25
C VAL A 195 15.19 -19.46 -8.13
#